data_ced2577f23e5a28efdd000449cb4fbe7
#
_entry.id   ced2577f23e5a28efdd000449cb4fbe7
#
_cell.length_a   1.000
_cell.length_b   1.000
_cell.length_c   1.000
_cell.angle_alpha   90.00
_cell.angle_beta   90.00
_cell.angle_gamma   90.00
#
_symmetry.space_group_name_H-M   'P 1'
#
loop_
_entity.id
_entity.type
_entity.pdbx_description
1 polymer ?
#
loop_
_entity_poly.entity_id
_entity_poly.type
_entity_poly.pdbx_seq_one_letter_code
_entity_poly.pdbx_strand_id
1 'polypeptide(L)'
;MRWRHSVGLVAGLLTLLAVLSAPEGARANGLVQREIEGRVASVDAGTGALVVVREFRGRTTRIALRARPGVRIFSCGEEGAGLGRVLRGMVVSVFYEVVGSDGVANLIVIEAAR
;
A
#
# COMPACT_ATOMS: atom_id res chain seq x y z
N MET A 1 47.28 30.20 -16.33
CA MET A 1 46.47 30.77 -15.33
C MET A 1 45.00 30.70 -15.58
N ARG A 2 44.57 30.89 -16.76
CA ARG A 2 43.15 30.89 -17.03
C ARG A 2 42.48 29.59 -16.80
N TRP A 3 43.17 28.53 -17.00
CA TRP A 3 42.51 27.22 -16.87
C TRP A 3 42.07 26.95 -15.45
N ARG A 4 42.56 27.65 -14.53
CA ARG A 4 42.10 27.43 -13.18
C ARG A 4 40.66 27.73 -12.99
N HIS A 5 40.18 28.71 -13.73
CA HIS A 5 38.78 29.06 -13.63
C HIS A 5 37.89 27.92 -14.12
N SER A 6 38.33 27.26 -15.20
CA SER A 6 37.54 26.17 -15.74
C SER A 6 37.37 25.09 -14.72
N VAL A 7 38.42 24.80 -14.02
CA VAL A 7 38.37 23.72 -13.04
C VAL A 7 37.32 24.03 -12.00
N GLY A 8 37.27 25.26 -11.55
CA GLY A 8 36.29 25.61 -10.56
C GLY A 8 34.87 25.46 -11.04
N LEU A 9 34.65 25.82 -12.28
CA LEU A 9 33.32 25.68 -12.84
C LEU A 9 32.87 24.25 -12.89
N VAL A 10 33.78 23.36 -13.29
CA VAL A 10 33.44 21.96 -13.38
C VAL A 10 33.02 21.43 -12.02
N ALA A 11 33.72 21.80 -11.00
CA ALA A 11 33.38 21.33 -9.66
C ALA A 11 31.99 21.79 -9.27
N GLY A 12 31.67 23.04 -9.60
CA GLY A 12 30.35 23.53 -9.29
C GLY A 12 29.24 22.74 -9.96
N LEU A 13 29.46 22.41 -11.20
CA LEU A 13 28.46 21.64 -11.93
C LEU A 13 28.22 20.28 -11.31
N LEU A 14 29.26 19.63 -10.93
CA LEU A 14 29.14 18.33 -10.32
C LEU A 14 28.30 18.39 -9.06
N THR A 15 28.52 19.42 -8.27
CA THR A 15 27.77 19.57 -7.05
C THR A 15 26.30 19.73 -7.35
N LEU A 16 25.97 20.50 -8.34
CA LEU A 16 24.56 20.69 -8.70
C LEU A 16 23.92 19.40 -9.12
N LEU A 17 24.61 18.61 -9.90
CA LEU A 17 24.04 17.37 -10.33
C LEU A 17 23.73 16.46 -9.16
N ALA A 18 24.59 16.43 -8.18
CA ALA A 18 24.35 15.61 -7.02
C ALA A 18 23.08 16.02 -6.31
N VAL A 19 22.85 17.31 -6.20
CA VAL A 19 21.63 17.77 -5.55
C VAL A 19 20.40 17.42 -6.34
N LEU A 20 20.47 17.58 -7.65
CA LEU A 20 19.33 17.29 -8.49
C LEU A 20 18.96 15.83 -8.49
N SER A 21 19.94 14.99 -8.34
CA SER A 21 19.66 13.57 -8.40
C SER A 21 18.99 13.05 -7.13
N ALA A 22 18.90 13.84 -6.11
CA ALA A 22 18.23 13.39 -4.90
C ALA A 22 16.75 13.22 -5.17
N PRO A 23 16.21 12.05 -4.89
CA PRO A 23 14.81 11.75 -5.24
C PRO A 23 13.86 12.13 -4.13
N GLU A 24 13.88 13.34 -3.71
CA GLU A 24 12.99 13.74 -2.64
C GLU A 24 11.54 13.63 -3.01
N GLY A 25 11.22 13.88 -4.27
CA GLY A 25 9.86 13.79 -4.71
C GLY A 25 9.25 12.43 -4.47
N ALA A 26 10.04 11.41 -4.71
CA ALA A 26 9.55 10.06 -4.53
C ALA A 26 9.20 9.79 -3.08
N ARG A 27 9.96 10.36 -2.18
CA ARG A 27 9.70 10.14 -0.78
C ARG A 27 8.65 11.04 -0.24
N ALA A 28 8.45 12.19 -0.82
CA ALA A 28 7.43 13.10 -0.35
C ALA A 28 6.05 12.48 -0.43
N ASN A 29 5.85 11.60 -1.37
CA ASN A 29 4.58 10.94 -1.51
C ASN A 29 4.41 9.76 -0.60
N GLY A 30 5.44 9.29 -0.08
CA GLY A 30 5.60 8.48 1.06
C GLY A 30 4.77 7.24 1.30
N LEU A 31 3.57 7.18 0.87
CA LEU A 31 2.72 6.04 1.18
C LEU A 31 3.00 4.93 0.21
N VAL A 32 3.29 3.75 0.74
CA VAL A 32 3.59 2.59 -0.06
C VAL A 32 2.35 1.71 -0.07
N GLN A 33 1.86 1.43 -1.26
CA GLN A 33 0.74 0.54 -1.42
C GLN A 33 1.22 -0.88 -1.23
N ARG A 34 0.53 -1.62 -0.39
CA ARG A 34 0.84 -2.99 -0.10
C ARG A 34 -0.35 -3.86 -0.41
N GLU A 35 -0.10 -5.14 -0.58
CA GLU A 35 -1.15 -6.08 -0.88
C GLU A 35 -1.01 -7.29 0.01
N ILE A 36 -2.13 -7.80 0.49
CA ILE A 36 -2.16 -9.11 1.13
C ILE A 36 -3.31 -9.90 0.53
N GLU A 37 -2.98 -11.13 0.13
CA GLU A 37 -4.00 -12.07 -0.32
C GLU A 37 -4.15 -13.12 0.75
N GLY A 38 -5.37 -13.36 1.17
CA GLY A 38 -5.59 -14.32 2.23
C GLY A 38 -7.07 -14.51 2.48
N ARG A 39 -7.35 -15.08 3.63
CA ARG A 39 -8.72 -15.40 4.00
C ARG A 39 -9.18 -14.44 5.07
N VAL A 40 -10.42 -14.01 4.96
CA VAL A 40 -10.98 -13.09 5.96
C VAL A 40 -11.21 -13.88 7.24
N ALA A 41 -10.55 -13.46 8.31
CA ALA A 41 -10.74 -14.07 9.61
C ALA A 41 -11.87 -13.38 10.36
N SER A 42 -12.01 -12.08 10.19
CA SER A 42 -13.10 -11.34 10.82
C SER A 42 -13.32 -10.05 10.06
N VAL A 43 -14.52 -9.54 10.10
CA VAL A 43 -14.86 -8.28 9.48
C VAL A 43 -16.00 -7.67 10.28
N ASP A 44 -15.91 -6.36 10.48
CA ASP A 44 -16.95 -5.61 11.16
C ASP A 44 -17.29 -4.44 10.26
N ALA A 45 -18.40 -4.54 9.56
CA ALA A 45 -18.77 -3.51 8.60
C ALA A 45 -19.09 -2.19 9.28
N GLY A 46 -19.50 -2.23 10.53
CA GLY A 46 -19.84 -1.01 11.24
C GLY A 46 -18.63 -0.15 11.58
N THR A 47 -17.54 -0.80 11.98
CA THR A 47 -16.31 -0.08 12.33
C THR A 47 -15.27 -0.06 11.23
N GLY A 48 -15.44 -0.91 10.23
CA GLY A 48 -14.44 -1.05 9.18
C GLY A 48 -13.28 -1.98 9.54
N ALA A 49 -13.34 -2.63 10.69
CA ALA A 49 -12.24 -3.49 11.10
C ALA A 49 -12.25 -4.78 10.29
N LEU A 50 -11.08 -5.21 9.88
CA LEU A 50 -10.93 -6.36 9.01
C LEU A 50 -9.64 -7.07 9.38
N VAL A 51 -9.70 -8.39 9.51
CA VAL A 51 -8.50 -9.19 9.78
C VAL A 51 -8.38 -10.21 8.68
N VAL A 52 -7.21 -10.24 8.05
CA VAL A 52 -6.92 -11.17 6.96
C VAL A 52 -5.77 -12.07 7.40
N VAL A 53 -5.93 -13.35 7.15
CA VAL A 53 -4.94 -14.35 7.50
C VAL A 53 -4.39 -14.97 6.23
N ARG A 54 -3.08 -15.03 6.14
CA ARG A 54 -2.40 -15.62 5.02
C ARG A 54 -1.51 -16.74 5.52
N GLU A 55 -1.61 -17.89 4.85
CA GLU A 55 -0.71 -18.98 5.14
C GLU A 55 0.19 -19.21 3.95
N PHE A 56 1.48 -19.29 4.20
CA PHE A 56 2.45 -19.47 3.15
C PHE A 56 3.63 -20.25 3.71
N ARG A 57 3.85 -21.41 3.16
CA ARG A 57 4.97 -22.28 3.55
C ARG A 57 4.98 -22.57 5.04
N GLY A 58 3.81 -22.89 5.57
CA GLY A 58 3.71 -23.22 6.97
C GLY A 58 3.73 -22.03 7.92
N ARG A 59 3.82 -20.83 7.37
CA ARG A 59 3.78 -19.62 8.20
C ARG A 59 2.44 -18.97 8.07
N THR A 60 1.95 -18.48 9.19
CA THR A 60 0.68 -17.78 9.24
C THR A 60 0.95 -16.32 9.53
N THR A 61 0.48 -15.47 8.65
CA THR A 61 0.56 -14.02 8.84
C THR A 61 -0.85 -13.49 9.06
N ARG A 62 -1.00 -12.67 10.08
CA ARG A 62 -2.30 -12.13 10.44
C ARG A 62 -2.19 -10.63 10.42
N ILE A 63 -3.02 -9.98 9.62
CA ILE A 63 -2.95 -8.54 9.47
C ILE A 63 -4.29 -7.94 9.83
N ALA A 64 -4.27 -7.00 10.77
CA ALA A 64 -5.45 -6.24 11.14
C ALA A 64 -5.46 -4.95 10.34
N LEU A 65 -6.57 -4.71 9.66
CA LEU A 65 -6.71 -3.56 8.78
C LEU A 65 -7.96 -2.80 9.14
N ARG A 66 -8.01 -1.56 8.71
CA ARG A 66 -9.22 -0.76 8.80
C ARG A 66 -9.58 -0.27 7.42
N ALA A 67 -10.80 -0.55 7.01
CA ALA A 67 -11.27 -0.09 5.71
C ALA A 67 -11.49 1.42 5.79
N ARG A 68 -10.95 2.14 4.81
CA ARG A 68 -11.19 3.57 4.78
C ARG A 68 -12.63 3.83 4.36
N PRO A 69 -13.21 4.94 4.78
CA PRO A 69 -14.53 5.32 4.25
C PRO A 69 -14.42 5.43 2.74
N GLY A 70 -15.36 4.83 2.05
CA GLY A 70 -15.30 4.81 0.61
C GLY A 70 -14.36 3.77 0.04
N VAL A 71 -14.01 2.77 0.83
CA VAL A 71 -13.19 1.67 0.33
C VAL A 71 -13.88 1.04 -0.88
N ARG A 72 -13.09 0.72 -1.89
CA ARG A 72 -13.62 0.14 -3.11
C ARG A 72 -13.59 -1.37 -2.97
N ILE A 73 -14.69 -2.01 -3.36
CA ILE A 73 -14.80 -3.46 -3.24
C ILE A 73 -15.28 -4.02 -4.56
N PHE A 74 -14.50 -4.96 -5.09
CA PHE A 74 -14.83 -5.67 -6.30
C PHE A 74 -15.22 -7.10 -5.98
N SER A 75 -16.26 -7.57 -6.62
CA SER A 75 -16.66 -8.96 -6.47
C SER A 75 -17.09 -9.43 -7.85
N CYS A 76 -16.43 -10.48 -8.35
CA CYS A 76 -16.72 -11.04 -9.67
C CYS A 76 -16.61 -10.00 -10.78
N GLY A 77 -15.63 -9.09 -10.64
CA GLY A 77 -15.41 -8.07 -11.64
C GLY A 77 -16.32 -6.87 -11.56
N GLU A 78 -17.21 -6.82 -10.58
CA GLU A 78 -18.11 -5.70 -10.40
C GLU A 78 -17.73 -4.90 -9.19
N GLU A 79 -17.69 -3.60 -9.34
CA GLU A 79 -17.45 -2.70 -8.25
C GLU A 79 -18.77 -2.24 -7.67
N GLY A 80 -18.73 -1.74 -6.43
CA GLY A 80 -19.91 -1.15 -5.84
C GLY A 80 -20.46 -1.92 -4.67
N ALA A 81 -19.85 -3.05 -4.34
CA ALA A 81 -20.26 -3.78 -3.16
C ALA A 81 -19.82 -3.01 -1.92
N GLY A 82 -20.60 -3.10 -0.88
CA GLY A 82 -20.21 -2.54 0.40
C GLY A 82 -19.42 -3.53 1.23
N LEU A 83 -18.86 -3.05 2.31
CA LEU A 83 -18.05 -3.91 3.18
C LEU A 83 -18.88 -5.06 3.75
N GLY A 84 -20.18 -4.92 3.82
CA GLY A 84 -21.03 -6.00 4.26
C GLY A 84 -21.01 -7.22 3.35
N ARG A 85 -20.50 -7.08 2.12
CA ARG A 85 -20.35 -8.20 1.23
C ARG A 85 -19.10 -9.03 1.53
N VAL A 86 -18.20 -8.49 2.31
CA VAL A 86 -16.98 -9.20 2.68
C VAL A 86 -17.29 -10.03 3.90
N LEU A 87 -17.21 -11.34 3.76
CA LEU A 87 -17.62 -12.25 4.81
C LEU A 87 -16.45 -13.08 5.26
N ARG A 88 -16.55 -13.54 6.49
CA ARG A 88 -15.55 -14.43 7.05
C ARG A 88 -15.40 -15.66 6.18
N GLY A 89 -14.17 -16.07 5.97
CA GLY A 89 -13.86 -17.26 5.17
C GLY A 89 -13.61 -16.98 3.71
N MET A 90 -13.98 -15.80 3.23
CA MET A 90 -13.74 -15.47 1.84
C MET A 90 -12.26 -15.25 1.58
N VAL A 91 -11.83 -15.57 0.37
CA VAL A 91 -10.48 -15.27 -0.09
C VAL A 91 -10.52 -13.91 -0.74
N VAL A 92 -9.65 -13.04 -0.29
CA VAL A 92 -9.62 -11.64 -0.75
C VAL A 92 -8.19 -11.22 -1.03
N SER A 93 -8.06 -10.24 -1.90
CA SER A 93 -6.82 -9.47 -2.05
C SER A 93 -7.12 -8.07 -1.54
N VAL A 94 -6.35 -7.61 -0.57
CA VAL A 94 -6.58 -6.31 0.01
C VAL A 94 -5.37 -5.44 -0.27
N PHE A 95 -5.64 -4.28 -0.85
CA PHE A 95 -4.62 -3.28 -1.10
C PHE A 95 -4.74 -2.22 -0.02
N TYR A 96 -3.66 -1.99 0.68
CA TYR A 96 -3.70 -1.14 1.86
C TYR A 96 -2.42 -0.31 1.95
N GLU A 97 -2.49 0.72 2.76
CA GLU A 97 -1.36 1.59 3.07
C GLU A 97 -1.16 1.59 4.56
N VAL A 98 0.08 1.77 4.98
CA VAL A 98 0.37 1.91 6.40
C VAL A 98 0.39 3.39 6.72
N VAL A 99 -0.52 3.81 7.58
CA VAL A 99 -0.62 5.20 8.01
C VAL A 99 -0.35 5.20 9.50
N GLY A 100 0.80 5.74 9.89
CA GLY A 100 1.23 5.62 11.26
C GLY A 100 1.48 4.15 11.58
N SER A 101 0.73 3.61 12.52
CA SER A 101 0.83 2.20 12.85
C SER A 101 -0.36 1.40 12.33
N ASP A 102 -1.23 2.03 11.55
CA ASP A 102 -2.45 1.38 11.08
C ASP A 102 -2.34 0.97 9.63
N GLY A 103 -2.87 -0.20 9.31
CA GLY A 103 -3.07 -0.58 7.93
C GLY A 103 -4.45 -0.13 7.50
N VAL A 104 -4.50 0.67 6.44
CA VAL A 104 -5.76 1.24 5.97
C VAL A 104 -6.06 0.66 4.60
N ALA A 105 -7.15 -0.08 4.50
CA ALA A 105 -7.51 -0.76 3.27
C ALA A 105 -8.19 0.21 2.32
N ASN A 106 -7.71 0.24 1.09
CA ASN A 106 -8.24 1.11 0.04
C ASN A 106 -9.09 0.35 -0.95
N LEU A 107 -8.74 -0.89 -1.20
CA LEU A 107 -9.40 -1.69 -2.23
C LEU A 107 -9.40 -3.13 -1.77
N ILE A 108 -10.54 -3.78 -1.89
CA ILE A 108 -10.69 -5.18 -1.55
C ILE A 108 -11.26 -5.89 -2.76
N VAL A 109 -10.58 -6.93 -3.20
CA VAL A 109 -11.05 -7.76 -4.29
C VAL A 109 -11.43 -9.11 -3.72
N ILE A 110 -12.68 -9.47 -3.87
CA ILE A 110 -13.16 -10.76 -3.42
C ILE A 110 -12.84 -11.77 -4.51
N GLU A 111 -11.92 -12.69 -4.17
CA GLU A 111 -11.44 -13.65 -5.15
C GLU A 111 -12.30 -14.89 -5.18
N ALA A 112 -12.73 -15.34 -4.00
CA ALA A 112 -13.53 -16.53 -3.94
C ALA A 112 -14.39 -16.50 -2.68
N ALA A 113 -15.59 -17.00 -2.81
CA ALA A 113 -16.47 -17.19 -1.68
C ALA A 113 -16.02 -18.44 -0.97
N ARG A 114 -15.98 -18.44 0.26
CA ARG A 114 -15.73 -19.65 0.93
C ARG A 114 -14.61 -19.71 1.68
#